data_651492c5cc59f417beadee1db091704b
#
_entry.id   651492c5cc59f417beadee1db091704b
#
_cell.length_a   1.000
_cell.length_b   1.000
_cell.length_c   1.000
_cell.angle_alpha   90.00
_cell.angle_beta   90.00
_cell.angle_gamma   90.00
#
_symmetry.space_group_name_H-M   'P 1'
#
loop_
_entity.id
_entity.type
_entity.pdbx_description
1 polymer ?
#
loop_
_entity_poly.entity_id
_entity_poly.type
_entity_poly.pdbx_seq_one_letter_code
_entity_poly.pdbx_strand_id
1 'polypeptide(L)'
;MYEYKCEVTRVVDGDTIDCVLDLGFSILHKCRVRLYGIDTPESRTRDLDEKARGKLASKFLEDSINNGKKVILRSELKDSKGKYGRVLGSIVVDDLDINQAMVAQNLAVKYFGQSKADVEAEHMLNRQKLIDSGAYVPDL
;
A
#
# COMPACT_ATOMS: atom_id res chain seq x y z
N MET A 1 -18.04 8.21 -2.25
CA MET A 1 -17.13 7.15 -1.82
C MET A 1 -17.87 5.83 -1.75
N TYR A 2 -17.37 4.84 -2.44
CA TYR A 2 -18.02 3.53 -2.49
C TYR A 2 -17.10 2.47 -1.90
N GLU A 3 -17.72 1.42 -1.34
CA GLU A 3 -17.01 0.28 -0.78
C GLU A 3 -17.39 -0.97 -1.54
N TYR A 4 -16.40 -1.79 -1.87
CA TYR A 4 -16.59 -3.02 -2.63
C TYR A 4 -15.87 -4.18 -1.96
N LYS A 5 -16.50 -5.36 -1.97
CA LYS A 5 -15.77 -6.58 -1.61
C LYS A 5 -14.60 -6.75 -2.58
N CYS A 6 -13.46 -7.08 -2.05
CA CYS A 6 -12.22 -7.11 -2.82
C CYS A 6 -11.50 -8.44 -2.60
N GLU A 7 -11.18 -9.12 -3.69
CA GLU A 7 -10.31 -10.28 -3.67
C GLU A 7 -8.95 -9.86 -4.22
N VAL A 8 -7.96 -9.80 -3.36
CA VAL A 8 -6.61 -9.44 -3.78
C VAL A 8 -5.95 -10.66 -4.41
N THR A 9 -5.58 -10.55 -5.68
CA THR A 9 -4.94 -11.64 -6.41
C THR A 9 -3.42 -11.55 -6.35
N ARG A 10 -2.88 -10.34 -6.17
CA ARG A 10 -1.45 -10.13 -6.09
C ARG A 10 -1.13 -8.82 -5.38
N VAL A 11 -0.15 -8.84 -4.48
CA VAL A 11 0.50 -7.64 -3.96
C VAL A 11 1.67 -7.34 -4.88
N VAL A 12 1.58 -6.24 -5.63
CA VAL A 12 2.61 -5.84 -6.60
C VAL A 12 3.76 -5.12 -5.88
N ASP A 13 3.40 -4.15 -5.06
CA ASP A 13 4.29 -3.40 -4.18
C ASP A 13 3.54 -3.09 -2.89
N GLY A 14 4.20 -2.48 -1.92
CA GLY A 14 3.54 -2.11 -0.67
C GLY A 14 2.37 -1.14 -0.85
N ASP A 15 2.29 -0.45 -1.97
CA ASP A 15 1.23 0.53 -2.26
C ASP A 15 0.43 0.21 -3.53
N THR A 16 0.57 -1.00 -4.08
CA THR A 16 -0.10 -1.38 -5.34
C THR A 16 -0.53 -2.83 -5.29
N ILE A 17 -1.79 -3.09 -5.59
CA ILE A 17 -2.33 -4.45 -5.63
C ILE A 17 -3.08 -4.70 -6.93
N ASP A 18 -3.13 -5.96 -7.33
CA ASP A 18 -4.07 -6.44 -8.34
C ASP A 18 -5.21 -7.16 -7.62
N CYS A 19 -6.42 -6.90 -8.03
CA CYS A 19 -7.59 -7.45 -7.36
C CYS A 19 -8.79 -7.62 -8.30
N VAL A 20 -9.79 -8.32 -7.77
CA VAL A 20 -11.10 -8.43 -8.39
C VAL A 20 -12.10 -7.78 -7.43
N LEU A 21 -12.82 -6.78 -7.94
CA LEU A 21 -13.85 -6.08 -7.18
C LEU A 21 -15.22 -6.65 -7.52
N ASP A 22 -16.03 -6.89 -6.50
CA ASP A 22 -17.42 -7.26 -6.65
C ASP A 22 -18.26 -5.98 -6.72
N LEU A 23 -18.79 -5.68 -7.91
CA LEU A 23 -19.57 -4.47 -8.14
C LEU A 23 -21.08 -4.67 -7.89
N GLY A 24 -21.45 -5.87 -7.44
CA GLY A 24 -22.85 -6.23 -7.32
C GLY A 24 -23.43 -6.71 -8.65
N PHE A 25 -24.65 -7.21 -8.63
CA PHE A 25 -25.34 -7.74 -9.83
C PHE A 25 -24.54 -8.81 -10.57
N SER A 26 -23.71 -9.58 -9.87
CA SER A 26 -22.82 -10.59 -10.45
C SER A 26 -21.78 -10.01 -11.40
N ILE A 27 -21.44 -8.74 -11.26
CA ILE A 27 -20.42 -8.06 -12.07
C ILE A 27 -19.11 -8.03 -11.28
N LEU A 28 -18.07 -8.63 -11.86
CA LEU A 28 -16.73 -8.62 -11.28
C LEU A 28 -15.81 -7.78 -12.16
N HIS A 29 -14.96 -6.99 -11.51
CA HIS A 29 -14.04 -6.10 -12.21
C HIS A 29 -12.60 -6.36 -11.77
N LYS A 30 -11.78 -6.86 -12.69
CA LYS A 30 -10.34 -7.01 -12.45
C LYS A 30 -9.66 -5.65 -12.66
N CYS A 31 -8.88 -5.25 -11.69
CA CYS A 31 -8.18 -3.96 -11.80
C CYS A 31 -6.93 -3.93 -10.95
N ARG A 32 -6.08 -2.96 -11.25
CA ARG A 32 -4.94 -2.61 -10.39
C ARG A 32 -5.30 -1.39 -9.57
N VAL A 33 -5.04 -1.48 -8.28
CA VAL A 33 -5.35 -0.40 -7.33
C VAL A 33 -4.05 0.16 -6.78
N ARG A 34 -3.93 1.50 -6.85
CA ARG A 34 -2.90 2.25 -6.15
C ARG A 34 -3.47 2.65 -4.78
N LEU A 35 -2.80 2.28 -3.71
CA LEU A 35 -3.28 2.63 -2.38
C LEU A 35 -3.17 4.13 -2.16
N TYR A 36 -4.29 4.74 -1.85
CA TYR A 36 -4.42 6.20 -1.81
C TYR A 36 -3.75 6.79 -0.59
N GLY A 37 -3.09 7.93 -0.80
CA GLY A 37 -2.56 8.75 0.28
C GLY A 37 -1.28 8.24 0.92
N ILE A 38 -0.67 7.20 0.38
CA ILE A 38 0.59 6.66 0.90
C ILE A 38 1.60 6.43 -0.23
N ASP A 39 2.86 6.37 0.17
CA ASP A 39 3.96 5.96 -0.70
C ASP A 39 4.86 5.01 0.08
N THR A 40 5.23 3.89 -0.54
CA THR A 40 6.12 2.90 0.07
C THR A 40 7.46 2.89 -0.66
N PRO A 41 8.53 2.40 0.00
CA PRO A 41 9.80 2.19 -0.70
C PRO A 41 9.61 1.22 -1.87
N GLU A 42 10.39 1.41 -2.92
CA GLU A 42 10.35 0.54 -4.09
C GLU A 42 10.86 -0.86 -3.76
N SER A 43 10.13 -1.88 -4.16
CA SER A 43 10.57 -3.26 -3.99
C SER A 43 11.32 -3.79 -5.21
N ARG A 44 11.30 -3.05 -6.33
CA ARG A 44 11.93 -3.42 -7.60
C ARG A 44 12.98 -2.39 -7.99
N THR A 45 13.95 -2.18 -7.13
CA THR A 45 15.02 -1.21 -7.34
C THR A 45 16.37 -1.91 -7.20
N ARG A 46 17.41 -1.30 -7.75
CA ARG A 46 18.79 -1.76 -7.57
C ARG A 46 19.36 -1.36 -6.22
N ASP A 47 18.76 -0.38 -5.56
CA ASP A 47 19.11 0.01 -4.21
C ASP A 47 18.65 -1.08 -3.25
N LEU A 48 19.57 -1.88 -2.74
CA LEU A 48 19.25 -3.04 -1.92
C LEU A 48 18.61 -2.66 -0.58
N ASP A 49 18.98 -1.51 -0.02
CA ASP A 49 18.38 -1.01 1.21
C ASP A 49 16.93 -0.61 0.99
N GLU A 50 16.65 0.15 -0.05
CA GLU A 50 15.28 0.52 -0.41
C GLU A 50 14.44 -0.71 -0.75
N LYS A 51 15.02 -1.64 -1.51
CA LYS A 51 14.35 -2.89 -1.88
C LYS A 51 13.94 -3.68 -0.64
N ALA A 52 14.82 -3.79 0.35
CA ALA A 52 14.52 -4.50 1.59
C ALA A 52 13.36 -3.84 2.35
N ARG A 53 13.37 -2.51 2.43
CA ARG A 53 12.27 -1.77 3.08
C ARG A 53 10.96 -1.88 2.29
N GLY A 54 11.03 -1.88 0.96
CA GLY A 54 9.87 -2.11 0.11
C GLY A 54 9.28 -3.49 0.31
N LYS A 55 10.13 -4.51 0.48
CA LYS A 55 9.67 -5.87 0.78
C LYS A 55 9.02 -5.98 2.14
N LEU A 56 9.48 -5.24 3.14
CA LEU A 56 8.84 -5.19 4.46
C LEU A 56 7.40 -4.64 4.32
N ALA A 57 7.23 -3.58 3.56
CA ALA A 57 5.92 -2.99 3.32
C ALA A 57 5.00 -3.96 2.59
N SER A 58 5.49 -4.60 1.53
CA SER A 58 4.72 -5.58 0.76
C SER A 58 4.31 -6.77 1.61
N LYS A 59 5.22 -7.25 2.45
CA LYS A 59 4.95 -8.38 3.35
C LYS A 59 3.88 -8.02 4.38
N PHE A 60 3.96 -6.84 4.96
CA PHE A 60 2.96 -6.39 5.92
C PHE A 60 1.57 -6.34 5.27
N LEU A 61 1.48 -5.79 4.07
CA LEU A 61 0.22 -5.71 3.32
C LEU A 61 -0.30 -7.11 3.01
N GLU A 62 0.55 -7.98 2.50
CA GLU A 62 0.21 -9.35 2.14
C GLU A 62 -0.27 -10.15 3.35
N ASP A 63 0.47 -10.07 4.47
CA ASP A 63 0.10 -10.77 5.70
C ASP A 63 -1.22 -10.24 6.26
N SER A 64 -1.44 -8.93 6.22
CA SER A 64 -2.68 -8.32 6.68
C SER A 64 -3.89 -8.83 5.88
N ILE A 65 -3.74 -8.93 4.58
CA ILE A 65 -4.79 -9.43 3.69
C ILE A 65 -5.04 -10.93 3.93
N ASN A 66 -3.97 -11.72 3.99
CA ASN A 66 -4.08 -13.18 4.12
C ASN A 66 -4.62 -13.61 5.48
N ASN A 67 -4.37 -12.85 6.52
CA ASN A 67 -4.87 -13.15 7.86
C ASN A 67 -6.25 -12.55 8.13
N GLY A 68 -6.74 -11.73 7.22
CA GLY A 68 -8.04 -11.08 7.35
C GLY A 68 -9.17 -11.96 6.81
N LYS A 69 -10.37 -11.72 7.33
CA LYS A 69 -11.58 -12.42 6.90
C LYS A 69 -12.37 -11.62 5.88
N LYS A 70 -12.39 -10.30 6.05
CA LYS A 70 -13.20 -9.41 5.21
C LYS A 70 -12.29 -8.32 4.63
N VAL A 71 -12.13 -8.34 3.32
CA VAL A 71 -11.31 -7.35 2.60
C VAL A 71 -12.21 -6.47 1.75
N ILE A 72 -12.13 -5.17 1.99
CA ILE A 72 -12.95 -4.15 1.32
C ILE A 72 -12.02 -3.14 0.68
N LEU A 73 -12.33 -2.75 -0.55
CA LEU A 73 -11.74 -1.57 -1.16
C LEU A 73 -12.69 -0.40 -0.96
N ARG A 74 -12.19 0.66 -0.32
CA ARG A 74 -12.90 1.94 -0.21
C ARG A 74 -12.35 2.84 -1.31
N SER A 75 -13.14 3.09 -2.34
CA SER A 75 -12.67 3.84 -3.50
C SER A 75 -12.52 5.32 -3.18
N GLU A 76 -11.51 5.93 -3.77
CA GLU A 76 -11.34 7.37 -3.73
C GLU A 76 -11.87 7.95 -5.02
N LEU A 77 -12.84 8.86 -4.94
CA LEU A 77 -13.54 9.39 -6.10
C LEU A 77 -12.83 10.55 -6.78
N LYS A 78 -11.96 11.27 -6.07
CA LYS A 78 -11.14 12.31 -6.70
C LYS A 78 -10.05 11.62 -7.50
N ASP A 79 -10.07 11.81 -8.80
CA ASP A 79 -9.11 11.16 -9.69
C ASP A 79 -9.08 9.64 -9.52
N SER A 80 -10.27 9.05 -9.37
CA SER A 80 -10.42 7.62 -9.16
C SER A 80 -9.74 6.78 -10.25
N LYS A 81 -9.44 7.38 -11.38
CA LYS A 81 -8.72 6.71 -12.47
C LYS A 81 -7.22 6.93 -12.41
N GLY A 82 -6.73 7.87 -11.60
CA GLY A 82 -5.31 8.16 -11.52
C GLY A 82 -4.65 8.31 -12.89
N LYS A 83 -3.35 8.50 -12.91
CA LYS A 83 -2.59 8.38 -14.14
C LYS A 83 -2.63 6.91 -14.58
N TYR A 84 -2.80 6.65 -15.87
CA TYR A 84 -2.78 5.30 -16.44
C TYR A 84 -4.01 4.43 -16.12
N GLY A 85 -5.14 5.04 -15.75
CA GLY A 85 -6.37 4.28 -15.53
C GLY A 85 -6.40 3.44 -14.27
N ARG A 86 -5.50 3.70 -13.32
CA ARG A 86 -5.48 2.98 -12.05
C ARG A 86 -6.61 3.45 -11.15
N VAL A 87 -7.20 2.49 -10.44
CA VAL A 87 -8.17 2.79 -9.39
C VAL A 87 -7.39 3.22 -8.15
N LEU A 88 -7.88 4.25 -7.48
CA LEU A 88 -7.29 4.73 -6.22
C LEU A 88 -8.22 4.34 -5.07
N GLY A 89 -7.65 3.90 -3.96
CA GLY A 89 -8.47 3.58 -2.80
C GLY A 89 -7.68 3.12 -1.60
N SER A 90 -8.42 2.84 -0.53
CA SER A 90 -7.88 2.29 0.71
C SER A 90 -8.33 0.85 0.86
N ILE A 91 -7.42 0.00 1.32
CA ILE A 91 -7.74 -1.38 1.67
C ILE A 91 -8.12 -1.42 3.16
N VAL A 92 -9.30 -1.95 3.42
CA VAL A 92 -9.82 -2.12 4.79
C VAL A 92 -9.97 -3.62 5.04
N VAL A 93 -9.26 -4.12 6.02
CA VAL A 93 -9.28 -5.55 6.38
C VAL A 93 -9.83 -5.66 7.79
N ASP A 94 -10.96 -6.37 7.94
CA ASP A 94 -11.64 -6.55 9.22
C ASP A 94 -11.82 -5.22 9.96
N ASP A 95 -12.31 -4.22 9.23
CA ASP A 95 -12.57 -2.85 9.71
C ASP A 95 -11.34 -2.01 10.02
N LEU A 96 -10.13 -2.51 9.75
CA LEU A 96 -8.88 -1.76 9.93
C LEU A 96 -8.41 -1.22 8.58
N ASP A 97 -8.18 0.10 8.51
CA ASP A 97 -7.61 0.76 7.34
C ASP A 97 -6.12 0.42 7.26
N ILE A 98 -5.74 -0.42 6.31
CA ILE A 98 -4.36 -0.89 6.17
C ILE A 98 -3.44 0.21 5.64
N ASN A 99 -3.94 1.12 4.80
CA ASN A 99 -3.14 2.27 4.36
C ASN A 99 -2.63 3.05 5.58
N GLN A 100 -3.51 3.34 6.53
CA GLN A 100 -3.15 4.05 7.76
C GLN A 100 -2.25 3.22 8.67
N ALA A 101 -2.51 1.93 8.76
CA ALA A 101 -1.69 1.02 9.57
C ALA A 101 -0.24 0.99 9.07
N MET A 102 -0.04 1.01 7.76
CA MET A 102 1.31 1.02 7.18
C MET A 102 2.08 2.29 7.53
N VAL A 103 1.39 3.44 7.54
CA VAL A 103 2.01 4.70 7.98
C VAL A 103 2.38 4.62 9.46
N ALA A 104 1.48 4.11 10.29
CA ALA A 104 1.72 3.96 11.73
C ALA A 104 2.90 3.02 12.03
N GLN A 105 3.13 2.02 11.19
CA GLN A 105 4.24 1.06 11.33
C GLN A 105 5.55 1.52 10.68
N ASN A 106 5.59 2.75 10.18
CA ASN A 106 6.77 3.31 9.50
C ASN A 106 7.16 2.58 8.21
N LEU A 107 6.19 1.91 7.59
CA LEU A 107 6.37 1.17 6.34
C LEU A 107 5.99 2.01 5.13
N ALA A 108 5.23 3.06 5.33
CA ALA A 108 4.81 3.99 4.31
C ALA A 108 4.87 5.41 4.82
N VAL A 109 4.98 6.37 3.92
CA VAL A 109 4.84 7.79 4.24
C VAL A 109 3.50 8.29 3.69
N LYS A 110 2.92 9.32 4.32
CA LYS A 110 1.75 9.99 3.78
C LYS A 110 2.13 10.68 2.49
N TYR A 111 1.32 10.47 1.46
CA TYR A 111 1.57 11.06 0.16
C TYR A 111 0.39 11.92 -0.29
N PHE A 112 0.66 13.19 -0.54
CA PHE A 112 -0.34 14.17 -0.96
C PHE A 112 0.17 15.04 -2.11
N GLY A 113 1.16 14.54 -2.86
CA GLY A 113 1.73 15.25 -4.00
C GLY A 113 2.95 16.10 -3.67
N GLN A 114 3.52 15.97 -2.47
CA GLN A 114 4.75 16.68 -2.08
C GLN A 114 5.92 16.28 -2.99
N SER A 115 6.99 17.07 -2.95
CA SER A 115 8.13 16.85 -3.80
C SER A 115 8.79 15.48 -3.56
N LYS A 116 9.46 14.97 -4.57
CA LYS A 116 10.20 13.71 -4.48
C LYS A 116 11.26 13.79 -3.37
N ALA A 117 11.91 14.92 -3.22
CA ALA A 117 12.91 15.12 -2.17
C ALA A 117 12.30 15.03 -0.78
N ASP A 118 11.12 15.61 -0.58
CA ASP A 118 10.40 15.54 0.71
C ASP A 118 9.96 14.12 1.01
N VAL A 119 9.45 13.40 0.02
CA VAL A 119 9.07 11.99 0.18
C VAL A 119 10.27 11.16 0.58
N GLU A 120 11.41 11.34 -0.08
CA GLU A 120 12.63 10.59 0.23
C GLU A 120 13.12 10.90 1.65
N ALA A 121 13.08 12.15 2.07
CA ALA A 121 13.46 12.53 3.44
C ALA A 121 12.58 11.82 4.47
N GLU A 122 11.29 11.76 4.23
CA GLU A 122 10.36 11.04 5.13
C GLU A 122 10.63 9.53 5.16
N HIS A 123 10.96 8.94 4.02
CA HIS A 123 11.35 7.53 3.97
C HIS A 123 12.62 7.27 4.79
N MET A 124 13.57 8.19 4.76
CA MET A 124 14.81 8.04 5.54
C MET A 124 14.56 8.17 7.03
N LEU A 125 13.62 9.02 7.45
CA LEU A 125 13.17 9.08 8.83
C LEU A 125 12.52 7.76 9.26
N ASN A 126 11.67 7.19 8.42
CA ASN A 126 11.07 5.88 8.69
C ASN A 126 12.12 4.78 8.78
N ARG A 127 13.11 4.83 7.91
CA ARG A 127 14.23 3.89 7.95
C ARG A 127 14.89 3.88 9.31
N GLN A 128 15.18 5.05 9.85
CA GLN A 128 15.81 5.17 11.18
C GLN A 128 14.90 4.60 12.27
N LYS A 129 13.61 4.89 12.21
CA LYS A 129 12.64 4.35 13.17
C LYS A 129 12.57 2.83 13.11
N LEU A 130 12.60 2.25 11.91
CA LEU A 130 12.60 0.79 11.73
C LEU A 130 13.88 0.16 12.29
N ILE A 131 15.02 0.79 12.09
CA ILE A 131 16.30 0.34 12.66
C ILE A 131 16.25 0.39 14.18
N ASP A 132 15.81 1.52 14.73
CA ASP A 132 15.76 1.73 16.18
C ASP A 132 14.84 0.73 16.89
N SER A 133 13.75 0.34 16.24
CA SER A 133 12.80 -0.65 16.77
C SER A 133 13.23 -2.10 16.54
N GLY A 134 14.27 -2.33 15.76
CA GLY A 134 14.70 -3.68 15.37
C GLY A 134 13.89 -4.30 14.24
N ALA A 135 12.93 -3.58 13.66
CA ALA A 135 12.10 -4.09 12.57
C ALA A 135 12.90 -4.23 11.25
N TYR A 136 13.96 -3.45 11.11
CA TYR A 136 14.85 -3.52 9.97
C TYR A 136 16.30 -3.51 10.44
N VAL A 137 17.07 -4.50 9.97
CA VAL A 137 18.51 -4.59 10.24
C VAL A 137 19.21 -4.37 8.90
N PRO A 138 19.91 -3.22 8.72
CA PRO A 138 20.62 -2.99 7.47
C PRO A 138 21.75 -3.98 7.30
N ASP A 139 21.96 -4.35 6.04
CA ASP A 139 23.10 -5.21 5.67
C ASP A 139 24.34 -4.33 5.58
N LEU A 140 25.32 -4.57 6.41
CA LEU A 140 26.53 -3.77 6.49
C LEU A 140 27.66 -4.37 5.64
#